data_97e6354f86f2d46d03115ae25ad8ec37
#
_entry.id   97e6354f86f2d46d03115ae25ad8ec37
#
_cell.length_a   1.000
_cell.length_b   1.000
_cell.length_c   1.000
_cell.angle_alpha   90.00
_cell.angle_beta   90.00
_cell.angle_gamma   90.00
#
_symmetry.space_group_name_H-M   'P 1'
#
loop_
_entity.id
_entity.type
_entity.pdbx_description
1 polymer ?
#
loop_
_entity_poly.entity_id
_entity_poly.type
_entity_poly.pdbx_seq_one_letter_code
_entity_poly.pdbx_strand_id
1 'polypeptide(L)'
;ILDKAVSREGGSWNAFTYMDWTAYFETMPADKIDLALRLESDRMANSQFDASEVASERTVIISEREGSENEPLFQLGEAIQHAAFRIHPYHHEVIGDMADLHTMTRDDLYNHYRGYYVPNNAVMAVAGDFETDKMLARIKELFEPIPAGKEPTRLARSEPPQNGEVRLSVEGPGATTYAQVCYRFPAASHPDFFPLSVLDSLLAGPSNLNMFSGGISNKTSRLYRALVDKQLAVSIHGGSQATIDP
;
A
#
# COMPACT_ATOMS: atom_id res chain seq x y z
N ILE A 1 18.77 -5.89 12.20
CA ILE A 1 18.78 -5.66 13.67
C ILE A 1 17.34 -5.74 14.22
N LEU A 2 16.37 -5.04 13.64
CA LEU A 2 14.96 -5.01 14.05
C LEU A 2 14.35 -6.42 14.13
N ASP A 3 14.44 -7.19 13.04
CA ASP A 3 13.92 -8.55 12.96
C ASP A 3 14.42 -9.44 14.12
N LYS A 4 15.73 -9.41 14.37
CA LYS A 4 16.31 -10.18 15.48
C LYS A 4 15.82 -9.73 16.86
N ALA A 5 15.59 -8.43 17.05
CA ALA A 5 15.12 -7.90 18.32
C ALA A 5 13.67 -8.32 18.61
N VAL A 6 12.81 -8.21 17.60
CA VAL A 6 11.38 -8.57 17.71
C VAL A 6 11.21 -10.09 17.82
N SER A 7 11.86 -10.88 16.95
CA SER A 7 11.73 -12.35 16.96
C SER A 7 12.26 -12.99 18.24
N ARG A 8 13.32 -12.44 18.86
CA ARG A 8 13.87 -12.95 20.13
C ARG A 8 12.86 -12.84 21.29
N GLU A 9 12.00 -11.84 21.25
CA GLU A 9 10.96 -11.64 22.26
C GLU A 9 9.61 -12.29 21.88
N GLY A 10 9.60 -13.16 20.85
CA GLY A 10 8.42 -13.90 20.41
C GLY A 10 7.44 -13.07 19.59
N GLY A 11 7.87 -11.93 19.06
CA GLY A 11 7.07 -11.08 18.20
C GLY A 11 7.28 -11.34 16.71
N SER A 12 6.47 -10.68 15.91
CA SER A 12 6.61 -10.57 14.47
C SER A 12 6.40 -9.12 14.05
N TRP A 13 6.99 -8.72 12.94
CA TRP A 13 6.85 -7.39 12.38
C TRP A 13 6.76 -7.46 10.85
N ASN A 14 6.15 -6.46 10.27
CA ASN A 14 6.18 -6.24 8.83
C ASN A 14 5.84 -4.77 8.52
N ALA A 15 5.93 -4.41 7.25
CA ALA A 15 5.50 -3.12 6.72
C ALA A 15 4.92 -3.30 5.32
N PHE A 16 4.09 -2.37 4.90
CA PHE A 16 3.63 -2.29 3.51
C PHE A 16 3.35 -0.83 3.15
N THR A 17 3.47 -0.54 1.86
CA THR A 17 3.13 0.76 1.30
C THR A 17 1.89 0.62 0.42
N TYR A 18 0.99 1.57 0.54
CA TYR A 18 -0.17 1.75 -0.30
C TYR A 18 -0.08 3.10 -1.04
N MET A 19 -1.02 3.41 -1.91
CA MET A 19 -0.99 4.63 -2.73
C MET A 19 -0.77 5.92 -1.92
N ASP A 20 -1.39 6.03 -0.75
CA ASP A 20 -1.42 7.26 0.04
C ASP A 20 -0.67 7.17 1.37
N TRP A 21 -0.26 5.99 1.81
CA TRP A 21 0.30 5.78 3.14
C TRP A 21 1.17 4.53 3.23
N THR A 22 2.04 4.52 4.22
CA THR A 22 2.85 3.36 4.60
C THR A 22 2.47 2.95 6.02
N ALA A 23 2.29 1.66 6.25
CA ALA A 23 2.08 1.10 7.58
C ALA A 23 3.25 0.25 8.02
N TYR A 24 3.59 0.38 9.28
CA TYR A 24 4.50 -0.48 10.01
C TYR A 24 3.70 -1.12 11.13
N PHE A 25 3.87 -2.41 11.34
CA PHE A 25 3.12 -3.09 12.39
C PHE A 25 3.94 -4.20 13.03
N GLU A 26 3.79 -4.31 14.33
CA GLU A 26 4.38 -5.32 15.17
C GLU A 26 3.29 -6.05 15.96
N THR A 27 3.45 -7.36 16.09
CA THR A 27 2.69 -8.18 17.02
C THR A 27 3.63 -8.70 18.08
N MET A 28 3.37 -8.34 19.33
CA MET A 28 4.24 -8.68 20.46
C MET A 28 3.45 -9.37 21.58
N PRO A 29 4.07 -10.24 22.39
CA PRO A 29 3.50 -10.61 23.67
C PRO A 29 3.21 -9.36 24.52
N ALA A 30 2.11 -9.37 25.30
CA ALA A 30 1.65 -8.19 26.04
C ALA A 30 2.72 -7.63 26.99
N ASP A 31 3.53 -8.50 27.62
CA ASP A 31 4.64 -8.12 28.51
C ASP A 31 5.88 -7.56 27.77
N LYS A 32 5.89 -7.60 26.41
CA LYS A 32 7.00 -7.18 25.55
C LYS A 32 6.68 -5.99 24.67
N ILE A 33 5.48 -5.44 24.74
CA ILE A 33 5.03 -4.33 23.89
C ILE A 33 5.92 -3.08 23.98
N ASP A 34 6.56 -2.85 25.11
CA ASP A 34 7.48 -1.75 25.31
C ASP A 34 8.66 -1.75 24.31
N LEU A 35 9.10 -2.93 23.88
CA LEU A 35 10.14 -3.04 22.86
C LEU A 35 9.67 -2.45 21.52
N ALA A 36 8.46 -2.80 21.06
CA ALA A 36 7.91 -2.26 19.84
C ALA A 36 7.78 -0.73 19.90
N LEU A 37 7.22 -0.19 20.99
CA LEU A 37 7.09 1.26 21.17
C LEU A 37 8.44 1.99 21.10
N ARG A 38 9.50 1.44 21.70
CA ARG A 38 10.84 2.01 21.63
C ARG A 38 11.45 1.91 20.25
N LEU A 39 11.27 0.79 19.56
CA LEU A 39 11.78 0.61 18.19
C LEU A 39 11.11 1.60 17.23
N GLU A 40 9.79 1.80 17.34
CA GLU A 40 9.07 2.73 16.48
C GLU A 40 9.41 4.19 16.77
N SER A 41 9.55 4.57 18.06
CA SER A 41 9.98 5.93 18.39
C SER A 41 11.40 6.23 17.92
N ASP A 42 12.32 5.27 18.04
CA ASP A 42 13.69 5.39 17.54
C ASP A 42 13.73 5.45 16.00
N ARG A 43 12.98 4.60 15.32
CA ARG A 43 12.86 4.61 13.85
C ARG A 43 12.33 5.95 13.34
N MET A 44 11.32 6.53 13.99
CA MET A 44 10.76 7.82 13.62
C MET A 44 11.77 8.97 13.80
N ALA A 45 12.60 8.91 14.82
CA ALA A 45 13.49 10.02 15.19
C ALA A 45 14.91 9.90 14.61
N ASN A 46 15.45 8.68 14.52
CA ASN A 46 16.89 8.46 14.46
C ASN A 46 17.37 7.59 13.29
N SER A 47 16.53 7.26 12.30
CA SER A 47 16.97 6.46 11.13
C SER A 47 18.11 7.16 10.37
N GLN A 48 19.20 6.43 10.10
CA GLN A 48 20.45 7.00 9.60
C GLN A 48 20.57 6.92 8.06
N PHE A 49 19.98 5.90 7.45
CA PHE A 49 20.13 5.64 6.01
C PHE A 49 21.58 5.54 5.59
N ASP A 50 22.33 4.62 6.20
CA ASP A 50 23.71 4.36 5.81
C ASP A 50 23.82 4.07 4.32
N ALA A 51 24.83 4.66 3.66
CA ALA A 51 24.95 4.55 2.20
C ALA A 51 25.15 3.11 1.71
N SER A 52 25.82 2.27 2.49
CA SER A 52 26.02 0.86 2.14
C SER A 52 24.75 0.04 2.30
N GLU A 53 23.95 0.33 3.33
CA GLU A 53 22.63 -0.29 3.53
C GLU A 53 21.66 0.13 2.42
N VAL A 54 21.62 1.42 2.07
CA VAL A 54 20.80 1.93 0.96
C VAL A 54 21.19 1.27 -0.37
N ALA A 55 22.48 1.09 -0.65
CA ALA A 55 22.92 0.43 -1.88
C ALA A 55 22.51 -1.07 -1.91
N SER A 56 22.62 -1.75 -0.77
CA SER A 56 22.20 -3.15 -0.63
C SER A 56 20.67 -3.28 -0.82
N GLU A 57 19.90 -2.47 -0.12
CA GLU A 57 18.44 -2.51 -0.18
C GLU A 57 17.90 -2.15 -1.58
N ARG A 58 18.53 -1.17 -2.26
CA ARG A 58 18.19 -0.87 -3.66
C ARG A 58 18.27 -2.09 -4.56
N THR A 59 19.29 -2.93 -4.40
CA THR A 59 19.43 -4.17 -5.18
C THR A 59 18.27 -5.12 -4.90
N VAL A 60 17.83 -5.22 -3.64
CA VAL A 60 16.68 -6.04 -3.27
C VAL A 60 15.41 -5.51 -3.93
N ILE A 61 15.14 -4.20 -3.84
CA ILE A 61 13.94 -3.57 -4.43
C ILE A 61 13.94 -3.71 -5.96
N ILE A 62 15.09 -3.53 -6.63
CA ILE A 62 15.20 -3.76 -8.08
C ILE A 62 14.86 -5.21 -8.43
N SER A 63 15.39 -6.18 -7.68
CA SER A 63 15.09 -7.60 -7.92
C SER A 63 13.61 -7.94 -7.66
N GLU A 64 12.99 -7.29 -6.69
CA GLU A 64 11.54 -7.40 -6.43
C GLU A 64 10.73 -6.83 -7.60
N ARG A 65 11.10 -5.66 -8.13
CA ARG A 65 10.48 -5.06 -9.31
C ARG A 65 10.62 -5.98 -10.54
N GLU A 66 11.83 -6.47 -10.82
CA GLU A 66 12.08 -7.42 -11.91
C GLU A 66 11.27 -8.71 -11.76
N GLY A 67 11.11 -9.19 -10.51
CA GLY A 67 10.24 -10.34 -10.20
C GLY A 67 8.78 -10.05 -10.54
N SER A 68 8.29 -8.88 -10.16
CA SER A 68 6.92 -8.45 -10.45
C SER A 68 6.65 -8.29 -11.94
N GLU A 69 7.62 -7.79 -12.72
CA GLU A 69 7.51 -7.63 -14.17
C GLU A 69 7.33 -8.97 -14.93
N ASN A 70 7.68 -10.10 -14.32
CA ASN A 70 7.42 -11.42 -14.87
C ASN A 70 5.94 -11.87 -14.70
N GLU A 71 5.16 -11.18 -13.87
CA GLU A 71 3.75 -11.48 -13.67
C GLU A 71 2.89 -10.80 -14.75
N PRO A 72 2.12 -11.57 -15.57
CA PRO A 72 1.35 -10.99 -16.68
C PRO A 72 0.36 -9.90 -16.25
N LEU A 73 -0.23 -10.03 -15.06
CA LEU A 73 -1.19 -9.05 -14.53
C LEU A 73 -0.52 -7.77 -14.05
N PHE A 74 0.76 -7.81 -13.67
CA PHE A 74 1.50 -6.63 -13.27
C PHE A 74 1.68 -5.66 -14.44
N GLN A 75 2.16 -6.13 -15.57
CA GLN A 75 2.35 -5.32 -16.78
C GLN A 75 1.02 -4.75 -17.32
N LEU A 76 -0.05 -5.56 -17.29
CA LEU A 76 -1.37 -5.09 -17.67
C LEU A 76 -1.90 -4.03 -16.70
N GLY A 77 -1.73 -4.23 -15.39
CA GLY A 77 -2.12 -3.29 -14.34
C GLY A 77 -1.42 -1.95 -14.49
N GLU A 78 -0.10 -1.96 -14.64
CA GLU A 78 0.72 -0.77 -14.84
C GLU A 78 0.28 0.03 -16.09
N ALA A 79 0.06 -0.66 -17.23
CA ALA A 79 -0.41 -0.01 -18.45
C ALA A 79 -1.80 0.62 -18.29
N ILE A 80 -2.70 -0.03 -17.55
CA ILE A 80 -4.03 0.51 -17.23
C ILE A 80 -3.92 1.71 -16.31
N GLN A 81 -3.07 1.65 -15.29
CA GLN A 81 -2.85 2.73 -14.33
C GLN A 81 -2.30 3.98 -15.03
N HIS A 82 -1.31 3.85 -15.91
CA HIS A 82 -0.82 4.93 -16.76
C HIS A 82 -1.89 5.50 -17.69
N ALA A 83 -2.80 4.66 -18.21
CA ALA A 83 -3.89 5.12 -19.06
C ALA A 83 -5.02 5.81 -18.26
N ALA A 84 -5.28 5.36 -17.04
CA ALA A 84 -6.30 5.92 -16.16
C ALA A 84 -5.88 7.26 -15.55
N PHE A 85 -4.61 7.42 -15.18
CA PHE A 85 -4.05 8.62 -14.56
C PHE A 85 -2.91 9.18 -15.42
N ARG A 86 -3.08 10.39 -15.93
CA ARG A 86 -2.12 11.03 -16.84
C ARG A 86 -1.16 11.97 -16.12
N ILE A 87 -1.62 12.62 -15.04
CA ILE A 87 -0.87 13.62 -14.30
C ILE A 87 -0.93 13.43 -12.79
N HIS A 88 -1.91 12.67 -12.28
CA HIS A 88 -2.00 12.37 -10.86
C HIS A 88 -0.91 11.38 -10.45
N PRO A 89 -0.32 11.47 -9.24
CA PRO A 89 0.70 10.51 -8.77
C PRO A 89 0.26 9.03 -8.79
N TYR A 90 -1.04 8.74 -8.82
CA TYR A 90 -1.54 7.38 -8.96
C TYR A 90 -1.24 6.73 -10.32
N HIS A 91 -0.58 7.41 -11.23
CA HIS A 91 -0.21 6.83 -12.54
C HIS A 91 0.93 5.81 -12.49
N HIS A 92 1.66 5.71 -11.38
CA HIS A 92 2.77 4.77 -11.24
C HIS A 92 2.54 3.76 -10.10
N GLU A 93 3.18 2.61 -10.20
CA GLU A 93 3.16 1.59 -9.16
C GLU A 93 3.85 2.06 -7.88
N VAL A 94 3.42 1.50 -6.75
CA VAL A 94 3.97 1.82 -5.41
C VAL A 94 5.46 1.51 -5.32
N ILE A 95 5.91 0.44 -6.00
CA ILE A 95 7.33 0.07 -6.03
C ILE A 95 8.20 1.07 -6.80
N GLY A 96 7.58 1.94 -7.60
CA GLY A 96 8.24 2.96 -8.39
C GLY A 96 8.77 2.48 -9.74
N ASP A 97 9.17 3.42 -10.59
CA ASP A 97 9.73 3.13 -11.90
C ASP A 97 11.19 2.68 -11.81
N MET A 98 11.60 1.76 -12.67
CA MET A 98 12.97 1.24 -12.71
C MET A 98 14.01 2.35 -12.86
N ALA A 99 13.72 3.40 -13.66
CA ALA A 99 14.60 4.54 -13.84
C ALA A 99 14.86 5.30 -12.53
N ASP A 100 13.82 5.48 -11.71
CA ASP A 100 13.92 6.14 -10.41
C ASP A 100 14.68 5.26 -9.41
N LEU A 101 14.40 3.96 -9.39
CA LEU A 101 15.12 3.01 -8.54
C LEU A 101 16.63 3.02 -8.80
N HIS A 102 17.05 3.15 -10.05
CA HIS A 102 18.47 3.24 -10.42
C HIS A 102 19.12 4.58 -10.06
N THR A 103 18.37 5.67 -10.09
CA THR A 103 18.91 7.03 -9.93
C THR A 103 18.73 7.63 -8.54
N MET A 104 17.76 7.13 -7.77
CA MET A 104 17.48 7.58 -6.40
C MET A 104 18.73 7.55 -5.52
N THR A 105 19.04 8.64 -4.85
CA THR A 105 20.17 8.74 -3.96
C THR A 105 19.81 8.49 -2.50
N ARG A 106 20.84 8.24 -1.67
CA ARG A 106 20.66 8.18 -0.20
C ARG A 106 20.02 9.47 0.33
N ASP A 107 20.37 10.62 -0.20
CA ASP A 107 19.88 11.91 0.27
C ASP A 107 18.42 12.14 -0.14
N ASP A 108 17.97 11.62 -1.28
CA ASP A 108 16.55 11.64 -1.65
C ASP A 108 15.71 10.88 -0.63
N LEU A 109 16.13 9.67 -0.26
CA LEU A 109 15.46 8.86 0.77
C LEU A 109 15.48 9.53 2.14
N TYR A 110 16.62 10.06 2.55
CA TYR A 110 16.75 10.75 3.84
C TYR A 110 15.91 12.02 3.91
N ASN A 111 15.86 12.79 2.85
CA ASN A 111 15.04 14.00 2.77
C ASN A 111 13.54 13.66 2.79
N HIS A 112 13.14 12.59 2.09
CA HIS A 112 11.77 12.07 2.17
C HIS A 112 11.42 11.65 3.61
N TYR A 113 12.26 10.83 4.24
CA TYR A 113 12.08 10.43 5.63
C TYR A 113 11.94 11.64 6.56
N ARG A 114 12.85 12.62 6.49
CA ARG A 114 12.80 13.83 7.34
C ARG A 114 11.58 14.72 7.06
N GLY A 115 11.04 14.65 5.86
CA GLY A 115 9.86 15.44 5.47
C GLY A 115 8.53 14.81 5.87
N TYR A 116 8.45 13.48 5.88
CA TYR A 116 7.17 12.77 6.03
C TYR A 116 7.05 11.96 7.32
N TYR A 117 8.16 11.47 7.89
CA TYR A 117 8.17 10.64 9.10
C TYR A 117 8.27 11.50 10.36
N VAL A 118 7.19 12.21 10.64
CA VAL A 118 7.09 13.15 11.76
C VAL A 118 5.80 12.88 12.55
N PRO A 119 5.77 13.11 13.89
CA PRO A 119 4.63 12.76 14.73
C PRO A 119 3.30 13.35 14.28
N ASN A 120 3.32 14.56 13.74
CA ASN A 120 2.11 15.25 13.24
C ASN A 120 1.65 14.76 11.84
N ASN A 121 2.36 13.83 11.22
CA ASN A 121 1.97 13.13 9.98
C ASN A 121 1.83 11.62 10.19
N ALA A 122 1.65 11.16 11.42
CA ALA A 122 1.54 9.74 11.75
C ALA A 122 0.30 9.48 12.61
N VAL A 123 -0.25 8.30 12.46
CA VAL A 123 -1.32 7.76 13.30
C VAL A 123 -0.85 6.45 13.88
N MET A 124 -0.92 6.31 15.21
CA MET A 124 -0.62 5.07 15.90
C MET A 124 -1.90 4.43 16.41
N ALA A 125 -2.06 3.15 16.17
CA ALA A 125 -3.12 2.33 16.73
C ALA A 125 -2.49 1.18 17.53
N VAL A 126 -2.91 1.01 18.77
CA VAL A 126 -2.48 -0.11 19.63
C VAL A 126 -3.71 -0.88 20.06
N ALA A 127 -3.70 -2.19 19.85
CA ALA A 127 -4.79 -3.08 20.21
C ALA A 127 -4.23 -4.33 20.90
N GLY A 128 -4.87 -4.77 22.00
CA GLY A 128 -4.43 -5.96 22.73
C GLY A 128 -4.75 -5.89 24.22
N ASP A 129 -4.05 -6.71 25.00
CA ASP A 129 -4.21 -6.80 26.44
C ASP A 129 -3.27 -5.82 27.15
N PHE A 130 -3.77 -4.63 27.49
CA PHE A 130 -3.05 -3.59 28.22
C PHE A 130 -4.00 -2.64 28.99
N GLU A 131 -3.44 -1.95 29.98
CA GLU A 131 -4.13 -0.85 30.67
C GLU A 131 -3.97 0.45 29.85
N THR A 132 -5.07 1.03 29.39
CA THR A 132 -5.08 2.18 28.49
C THR A 132 -4.27 3.38 29.02
N ASP A 133 -4.46 3.73 30.30
CA ASP A 133 -3.78 4.90 30.90
C ASP A 133 -2.26 4.70 30.96
N LYS A 134 -1.80 3.51 31.28
CA LYS A 134 -0.37 3.18 31.30
C LYS A 134 0.21 3.19 29.89
N MET A 135 -0.50 2.63 28.92
CA MET A 135 -0.09 2.63 27.53
C MET A 135 0.03 4.05 26.99
N LEU A 136 -0.97 4.88 27.21
CA LEU A 136 -0.95 6.29 26.79
C LEU A 136 0.19 7.08 27.45
N ALA A 137 0.43 6.86 28.75
CA ALA A 137 1.55 7.50 29.45
C ALA A 137 2.90 7.09 28.83
N ARG A 138 3.05 5.80 28.50
CA ARG A 138 4.29 5.30 27.88
C ARG A 138 4.48 5.80 26.46
N ILE A 139 3.43 5.85 25.65
CA ILE A 139 3.48 6.43 24.30
C ILE A 139 3.89 7.90 24.40
N LYS A 140 3.29 8.67 25.29
CA LYS A 140 3.66 10.08 25.49
C LYS A 140 5.14 10.23 25.88
N GLU A 141 5.61 9.46 26.83
CA GLU A 141 7.02 9.47 27.24
C GLU A 141 8.00 9.29 26.09
N LEU A 142 7.66 8.39 25.14
CA LEU A 142 8.54 8.04 24.02
C LEU A 142 8.40 8.97 22.81
N PHE A 143 7.20 9.44 22.53
CA PHE A 143 6.93 10.18 21.28
C PHE A 143 6.79 11.69 21.45
N GLU A 144 6.37 12.21 22.61
CA GLU A 144 6.32 13.66 22.86
C GLU A 144 7.67 14.38 22.73
N PRO A 145 8.82 13.78 23.06
CA PRO A 145 10.12 14.41 22.84
C PRO A 145 10.48 14.57 21.35
N ILE A 146 9.82 13.85 20.45
CA ILE A 146 10.11 13.94 19.01
C ILE A 146 9.44 15.22 18.47
N PRO A 147 10.20 16.17 17.91
CA PRO A 147 9.62 17.44 17.48
C PRO A 147 8.67 17.23 16.30
N ALA A 148 7.57 17.96 16.30
CA ALA A 148 6.69 18.05 15.15
C ALA A 148 7.46 18.60 13.93
N GLY A 149 7.25 18.00 12.78
CA GLY A 149 7.81 18.46 11.52
C GLY A 149 6.92 19.51 10.85
N LYS A 150 7.42 20.03 9.73
CA LYS A 150 6.57 20.82 8.83
C LYS A 150 5.51 19.89 8.24
N GLU A 151 4.26 20.35 8.19
CA GLU A 151 3.20 19.61 7.54
C GLU A 151 3.57 19.34 6.07
N PRO A 152 3.56 18.08 5.63
CA PRO A 152 3.90 17.75 4.26
C PRO A 152 2.94 18.43 3.28
N THR A 153 3.50 19.04 2.24
CA THR A 153 2.69 19.66 1.20
C THR A 153 2.08 18.56 0.33
N ARG A 154 0.76 18.44 0.32
CA ARG A 154 0.08 17.58 -0.63
C ARG A 154 0.32 18.07 -2.05
N LEU A 155 0.69 17.15 -2.93
CA LEU A 155 0.76 17.41 -4.36
C LEU A 155 -0.66 17.47 -4.91
N ALA A 156 -1.24 18.67 -4.94
CA ALA A 156 -2.57 18.90 -5.50
C ALA A 156 -2.50 18.87 -7.04
N ARG A 157 -2.38 17.66 -7.62
CA ARG A 157 -2.51 17.45 -9.07
C ARG A 157 -3.85 16.78 -9.33
N SER A 158 -4.83 17.58 -9.68
CA SER A 158 -6.14 17.05 -10.07
C SER A 158 -6.03 16.39 -11.46
N GLU A 159 -6.41 15.14 -11.55
CA GLU A 159 -6.49 14.44 -12.83
C GLU A 159 -7.60 15.04 -13.70
N PRO A 160 -7.33 15.35 -14.99
CA PRO A 160 -8.37 15.87 -15.87
C PRO A 160 -9.48 14.84 -16.11
N PRO A 161 -10.71 15.26 -16.41
CA PRO A 161 -11.80 14.35 -16.73
C PRO A 161 -11.45 13.49 -17.94
N GLN A 162 -11.82 12.22 -17.87
CA GLN A 162 -11.72 11.32 -18.99
C GLN A 162 -12.92 11.53 -19.90
N ASN A 163 -12.69 12.00 -21.15
CA ASN A 163 -13.74 12.36 -22.09
C ASN A 163 -14.18 11.23 -23.03
N GLY A 164 -13.63 10.02 -22.83
CA GLY A 164 -13.97 8.86 -23.67
C GLY A 164 -13.33 7.59 -23.17
N GLU A 165 -13.76 6.48 -23.75
CA GLU A 165 -13.17 5.17 -23.48
C GLU A 165 -11.73 5.12 -24.02
N VAL A 166 -10.83 4.51 -23.24
CA VAL A 166 -9.45 4.19 -23.63
C VAL A 166 -9.33 2.68 -23.69
N ARG A 167 -8.80 2.16 -24.80
CA ARG A 167 -8.48 0.74 -24.96
C ARG A 167 -7.00 0.58 -25.21
N LEU A 168 -6.41 -0.38 -24.54
CA LEU A 168 -5.01 -0.76 -24.71
C LEU A 168 -4.88 -2.27 -24.83
N SER A 169 -3.80 -2.73 -25.42
CA SER A 169 -3.43 -4.14 -25.50
C SER A 169 -1.96 -4.25 -25.14
N VAL A 170 -1.65 -5.18 -24.24
CA VAL A 170 -0.29 -5.51 -23.84
C VAL A 170 -0.01 -6.92 -24.28
N GLU A 171 1.10 -7.13 -24.98
CA GLU A 171 1.57 -8.47 -25.36
C GLU A 171 2.56 -8.96 -24.32
N GLY A 172 2.38 -10.21 -23.89
CA GLY A 172 3.23 -10.86 -22.89
C GLY A 172 3.39 -12.36 -23.17
N PRO A 173 4.29 -13.02 -22.45
CA PRO A 173 4.50 -14.46 -22.60
C PRO A 173 3.31 -15.25 -22.07
N GLY A 174 3.04 -16.41 -22.66
CA GLY A 174 2.02 -17.36 -22.20
C GLY A 174 0.85 -17.51 -23.17
N ALA A 175 -0.07 -18.42 -22.83
CA ALA A 175 -1.23 -18.77 -23.63
C ALA A 175 -2.56 -18.24 -23.07
N THR A 176 -2.53 -17.63 -21.88
CA THR A 176 -3.73 -17.12 -21.22
C THR A 176 -4.01 -15.70 -21.62
N THR A 177 -5.23 -15.40 -22.02
CA THR A 177 -5.69 -14.03 -22.27
C THR A 177 -6.28 -13.47 -20.98
N TYR A 178 -5.80 -12.30 -20.59
CA TYR A 178 -6.32 -11.51 -19.47
C TYR A 178 -7.10 -10.31 -20.04
N ALA A 179 -8.21 -9.96 -19.40
CA ALA A 179 -8.98 -8.77 -19.70
C ALA A 179 -9.28 -8.02 -18.39
N GLN A 180 -9.00 -6.74 -18.36
CA GLN A 180 -9.27 -5.89 -17.22
C GLN A 180 -10.07 -4.67 -17.66
N VAL A 181 -11.10 -4.33 -16.88
CA VAL A 181 -11.92 -3.12 -17.09
C VAL A 181 -11.79 -2.27 -15.84
N CYS A 182 -11.36 -1.04 -16.00
CA CYS A 182 -11.15 -0.10 -14.92
C CYS A 182 -12.11 1.08 -15.05
N TYR A 183 -12.71 1.48 -13.93
CA TYR A 183 -13.51 2.70 -13.80
C TYR A 183 -12.90 3.56 -12.70
N ARG A 184 -12.94 4.88 -12.88
CA ARG A 184 -12.59 5.78 -11.79
C ARG A 184 -13.59 5.64 -10.65
N PHE A 185 -13.06 5.61 -9.45
CA PHE A 185 -13.83 5.47 -8.24
C PHE A 185 -13.70 6.77 -7.41
N PRO A 186 -14.73 7.19 -6.68
CA PRO A 186 -14.63 8.38 -5.85
C PRO A 186 -13.68 8.17 -4.67
N ALA A 187 -13.12 9.26 -4.15
CA ALA A 187 -12.31 9.25 -2.93
C ALA A 187 -13.03 8.53 -1.78
N ALA A 188 -12.30 7.91 -0.88
CA ALA A 188 -12.86 7.15 0.26
C ALA A 188 -13.75 7.99 1.18
N SER A 189 -13.56 9.32 1.20
CA SER A 189 -14.39 10.27 1.95
C SER A 189 -15.68 10.68 1.24
N HIS A 190 -15.88 10.29 -0.02
CA HIS A 190 -17.06 10.67 -0.80
C HIS A 190 -18.31 9.89 -0.35
N PRO A 191 -19.52 10.49 -0.30
CA PRO A 191 -20.74 9.80 0.10
C PRO A 191 -21.08 8.56 -0.72
N ASP A 192 -20.72 8.54 -2.01
CA ASP A 192 -20.99 7.43 -2.91
C ASP A 192 -19.95 6.28 -2.82
N PHE A 193 -18.88 6.44 -2.02
CA PHE A 193 -17.85 5.41 -1.90
C PHE A 193 -18.43 4.06 -1.43
N PHE A 194 -19.14 4.05 -0.31
CA PHE A 194 -19.74 2.81 0.20
C PHE A 194 -20.85 2.23 -0.69
N PRO A 195 -21.79 3.03 -1.23
CA PRO A 195 -22.73 2.53 -2.24
C PRO A 195 -22.09 1.85 -3.43
N LEU A 196 -21.01 2.43 -3.96
CA LEU A 196 -20.27 1.85 -5.08
C LEU A 196 -19.46 0.62 -4.69
N SER A 197 -18.91 0.56 -3.48
CA SER A 197 -18.26 -0.64 -2.95
C SER A 197 -19.24 -1.82 -2.79
N VAL A 198 -20.50 -1.53 -2.42
CA VAL A 198 -21.56 -2.55 -2.42
C VAL A 198 -21.89 -2.99 -3.85
N LEU A 199 -21.96 -2.06 -4.81
CA LEU A 199 -22.16 -2.39 -6.22
C LEU A 199 -21.03 -3.29 -6.76
N ASP A 200 -19.77 -2.96 -6.48
CA ASP A 200 -18.61 -3.78 -6.83
C ASP A 200 -18.76 -5.20 -6.27
N SER A 201 -19.08 -5.33 -4.99
CA SER A 201 -19.32 -6.63 -4.34
C SER A 201 -20.45 -7.44 -4.99
N LEU A 202 -21.51 -6.79 -5.45
CA LEU A 202 -22.61 -7.45 -6.18
C LEU A 202 -22.20 -7.90 -7.57
N LEU A 203 -21.28 -7.19 -8.21
CA LEU A 203 -20.79 -7.50 -9.57
C LEU A 203 -19.73 -8.59 -9.53
N ALA A 204 -18.65 -8.40 -8.80
CA ALA A 204 -17.45 -9.22 -8.84
C ALA A 204 -17.28 -10.15 -7.63
N GLY A 205 -18.04 -9.94 -6.57
CA GLY A 205 -17.95 -10.64 -5.30
C GLY A 205 -17.35 -9.76 -4.20
N PRO A 206 -17.46 -10.19 -2.94
CA PRO A 206 -17.01 -9.39 -1.81
C PRO A 206 -15.50 -9.17 -1.85
N SER A 207 -15.09 -7.93 -1.69
CA SER A 207 -13.70 -7.56 -1.49
C SER A 207 -13.29 -7.83 -0.05
N ASN A 208 -12.09 -8.35 0.16
CA ASN A 208 -11.53 -8.47 1.50
C ASN A 208 -11.14 -7.09 2.01
N LEU A 209 -11.72 -6.69 3.14
CA LEU A 209 -11.23 -5.54 3.91
C LEU A 209 -9.91 -5.82 4.64
N ASN A 210 -9.56 -7.09 4.77
CA ASN A 210 -8.30 -7.53 5.37
C ASN A 210 -7.32 -7.95 4.28
N MET A 211 -6.28 -7.16 4.09
CA MET A 211 -5.24 -7.40 3.08
C MET A 211 -4.44 -8.71 3.29
N PHE A 212 -4.53 -9.30 4.49
CA PHE A 212 -3.82 -10.53 4.85
C PHE A 212 -4.73 -11.77 4.87
N SER A 213 -6.01 -11.64 4.56
CA SER A 213 -6.91 -12.79 4.54
C SER A 213 -7.05 -13.38 3.14
N GLY A 214 -7.21 -14.70 3.07
CA GLY A 214 -7.50 -15.40 1.80
C GLY A 214 -8.79 -14.90 1.14
N GLY A 215 -8.87 -15.05 -0.19
CA GLY A 215 -10.00 -14.57 -0.98
C GLY A 215 -11.35 -15.19 -0.53
N ILE A 216 -12.38 -14.36 -0.50
CA ILE A 216 -13.75 -14.82 -0.26
C ILE A 216 -14.30 -15.36 -1.57
N SER A 217 -15.07 -16.46 -1.48
CA SER A 217 -15.70 -17.04 -2.68
C SER A 217 -16.66 -16.05 -3.35
N ASN A 218 -16.48 -15.81 -4.64
CA ASN A 218 -17.30 -14.91 -5.46
C ASN A 218 -18.29 -15.64 -6.38
N LYS A 219 -18.50 -16.95 -6.19
CA LYS A 219 -19.34 -17.80 -7.08
C LYS A 219 -20.80 -17.36 -7.21
N THR A 220 -21.28 -16.57 -6.27
CA THR A 220 -22.65 -16.02 -6.30
C THR A 220 -22.75 -14.66 -6.99
N SER A 221 -21.63 -14.02 -7.32
CA SER A 221 -21.59 -12.73 -7.98
C SER A 221 -22.18 -12.73 -9.38
N ARG A 222 -22.62 -11.59 -9.85
CA ARG A 222 -23.26 -11.47 -11.18
C ARG A 222 -22.30 -11.77 -12.31
N LEU A 223 -21.05 -11.27 -12.23
CA LEU A 223 -20.04 -11.50 -13.26
C LEU A 223 -19.58 -12.94 -13.27
N TYR A 224 -19.44 -13.59 -12.11
CA TYR A 224 -19.11 -15.01 -12.05
C TYR A 224 -20.16 -15.84 -12.81
N ARG A 225 -21.45 -15.64 -12.50
CA ARG A 225 -22.54 -16.33 -13.19
C ARG A 225 -22.67 -16.02 -14.68
N ALA A 226 -22.30 -14.79 -15.08
CA ALA A 226 -22.40 -14.37 -16.46
C ALA A 226 -21.23 -14.86 -17.31
N LEU A 227 -20.06 -15.04 -16.75
CA LEU A 227 -18.83 -15.33 -17.47
C LEU A 227 -18.30 -16.74 -17.15
N VAL A 228 -18.15 -17.09 -15.88
CA VAL A 228 -17.52 -18.35 -15.50
C VAL A 228 -18.48 -19.54 -15.64
N ASP A 229 -19.72 -19.42 -15.14
CA ASP A 229 -20.73 -20.48 -15.29
C ASP A 229 -21.06 -20.76 -16.76
N LYS A 230 -20.89 -19.75 -17.64
CA LYS A 230 -21.08 -19.88 -19.08
C LYS A 230 -19.84 -20.26 -19.84
N GLN A 231 -18.74 -20.55 -19.16
CA GLN A 231 -17.47 -20.95 -19.75
C GLN A 231 -16.86 -19.90 -20.72
N LEU A 232 -17.19 -18.62 -20.54
CA LEU A 232 -16.60 -17.49 -21.27
C LEU A 232 -15.29 -17.02 -20.61
N ALA A 233 -15.12 -17.25 -19.33
CA ALA A 233 -13.91 -17.00 -18.57
C ALA A 233 -13.62 -18.15 -17.62
N VAL A 234 -12.37 -18.33 -17.22
CA VAL A 234 -11.94 -19.31 -16.22
C VAL A 234 -12.14 -18.78 -14.81
N SER A 235 -11.89 -17.49 -14.63
CA SER A 235 -12.05 -16.79 -13.34
C SER A 235 -12.44 -15.34 -13.56
N ILE A 236 -12.96 -14.72 -12.53
CA ILE A 236 -13.25 -13.29 -12.44
C ILE A 236 -12.84 -12.77 -11.06
N HIS A 237 -12.23 -11.62 -11.03
CA HIS A 237 -11.90 -10.89 -9.81
C HIS A 237 -12.31 -9.44 -10.00
N GLY A 238 -12.67 -8.77 -8.94
CA GLY A 238 -12.94 -7.35 -8.91
C GLY A 238 -12.61 -6.78 -7.55
N GLY A 239 -12.49 -5.49 -7.49
CA GLY A 239 -12.21 -4.76 -6.26
C GLY A 239 -12.18 -3.26 -6.49
N SER A 240 -12.43 -2.50 -5.42
CA SER A 240 -12.31 -1.06 -5.38
C SER A 240 -11.19 -0.66 -4.42
N GLN A 241 -10.53 0.45 -4.73
CA GLN A 241 -9.46 0.99 -3.88
C GLN A 241 -9.97 2.18 -3.08
N ALA A 242 -9.64 2.21 -1.79
CA ALA A 242 -9.92 3.32 -0.91
C ALA A 242 -8.74 4.29 -0.94
N THR A 243 -8.86 5.35 -1.72
CA THR A 243 -7.84 6.37 -1.93
C THR A 243 -8.29 7.73 -1.39
N ILE A 244 -7.34 8.62 -1.11
CA ILE A 244 -7.62 9.98 -0.64
C ILE A 244 -8.21 10.83 -1.77
N ASP A 245 -7.69 10.65 -2.98
CA ASP A 245 -8.16 11.34 -4.19
C ASP A 245 -8.92 10.36 -5.11
N PRO A 246 -9.85 10.86 -5.95
CA PRO A 246 -10.66 10.01 -6.84
C PRO A 246 -9.87 9.47 -8.04
#